data_b78fa8f9e921f79042ed4e30fc7861fd
#
_entry.id   b78fa8f9e921f79042ed4e30fc7861fd
#
_cell.length_a   1.000
_cell.length_b   1.000
_cell.length_c   1.000
_cell.angle_alpha   90.00
_cell.angle_beta   90.00
_cell.angle_gamma   90.00
#
_symmetry.space_group_name_H-M   'P 1'
#
loop_
_entity.id
_entity.type
_entity.pdbx_description
1 polymer ?
#
loop_
_entity_poly.entity_id
_entity_poly.type
_entity_poly.pdbx_seq_one_letter_code
_entity_poly.pdbx_strand_id
1 'polypeptide(L)'
;MKGIKFFYITCPKKKEAHKIASFLVKKKLVACANIINNVDSIFSWKGKVTKAKEILIVGKTMNKNVQKIIKSVKKLHIYEVPCVIFFDFKNGNTDFLKWIIKSV
;
A
#
# COMPACT_ATOMS: atom_id res chain seq x y z
N MET A 1 -19.38 -2.42 -8.04
CA MET A 1 -18.24 -3.12 -8.64
C MET A 1 -17.54 -3.96 -7.59
N LYS A 2 -17.10 -5.14 -7.97
CA LYS A 2 -16.49 -6.10 -7.03
C LYS A 2 -14.98 -6.15 -7.18
N GLY A 3 -14.31 -6.52 -6.09
CA GLY A 3 -12.90 -6.83 -6.11
C GLY A 3 -11.96 -5.63 -6.07
N ILE A 4 -12.49 -4.44 -5.82
CA ILE A 4 -11.68 -3.23 -5.70
C ILE A 4 -11.18 -3.13 -4.27
N LYS A 5 -9.89 -2.90 -4.11
CA LYS A 5 -9.23 -2.85 -2.81
C LYS A 5 -8.50 -1.52 -2.62
N PHE A 6 -8.59 -1.00 -1.42
CA PHE A 6 -7.73 0.05 -0.92
C PHE A 6 -6.58 -0.62 -0.17
N PHE A 7 -5.35 -0.18 -0.36
CA PHE A 7 -4.22 -0.76 0.37
C PHE A 7 -3.52 0.27 1.23
N TYR A 8 -2.81 -0.22 2.23
CA TYR A 8 -2.15 0.57 3.26
C TYR A 8 -0.79 -0.08 3.57
N ILE A 9 0.28 0.67 3.40
CA ILE A 9 1.66 0.21 3.63
C ILE A 9 2.39 1.29 4.40
N THR A 10 3.13 0.93 5.44
CA THR A 10 4.00 1.88 6.14
C THR A 10 5.46 1.61 5.81
N CYS A 11 6.26 2.66 5.66
CA CYS A 11 7.67 2.58 5.35
C CYS A 11 8.47 3.49 6.27
N PRO A 12 9.72 3.13 6.61
CA PRO A 12 10.54 3.98 7.49
C PRO A 12 11.15 5.20 6.78
N LYS A 13 11.32 5.13 5.44
CA LYS A 13 12.02 6.17 4.69
C LYS A 13 11.28 6.55 3.41
N LYS A 14 11.31 7.83 3.10
CA LYS A 14 10.68 8.39 1.90
C LYS A 14 11.20 7.74 0.62
N LYS A 15 12.50 7.54 0.50
CA LYS A 15 13.13 6.93 -0.68
C LYS A 15 12.60 5.51 -0.91
N GLU A 16 12.49 4.72 0.15
CA GLU A 16 11.96 3.37 0.09
C GLU A 16 10.48 3.37 -0.33
N ALA A 17 9.69 4.28 0.23
CA ALA A 17 8.28 4.41 -0.11
C ALA A 17 8.09 4.73 -1.60
N HIS A 18 8.88 5.67 -2.14
CA HIS A 18 8.83 6.00 -3.56
C HIS A 18 9.24 4.83 -4.45
N LYS A 19 10.24 4.08 -4.04
CA LYS A 19 10.71 2.90 -4.77
C LYS A 19 9.62 1.83 -4.84
N ILE A 20 8.98 1.54 -3.71
CA ILE A 20 7.91 0.54 -3.64
C ILE A 20 6.71 1.00 -4.46
N ALA A 21 6.24 2.24 -4.26
CA ALA A 21 5.09 2.77 -4.97
C ALA A 21 5.30 2.77 -6.48
N SER A 22 6.47 3.22 -6.94
CA SER A 22 6.81 3.24 -8.37
C SER A 22 6.86 1.85 -8.97
N PHE A 23 7.42 0.89 -8.25
CA PHE A 23 7.48 -0.50 -8.70
C PHE A 23 6.07 -1.06 -8.89
N LEU A 24 5.20 -0.87 -7.90
CA LEU A 24 3.83 -1.40 -7.94
C LEU A 24 3.02 -0.80 -9.10
N VAL A 25 3.16 0.49 -9.36
CA VAL A 25 2.46 1.14 -10.49
C VAL A 25 3.02 0.68 -11.82
N LYS A 26 4.34 0.64 -11.97
CA LYS A 26 4.99 0.22 -13.23
C LYS A 26 4.65 -1.21 -13.59
N LYS A 27 4.54 -2.09 -12.63
CA LYS A 27 4.18 -3.50 -12.84
C LYS A 27 2.68 -3.70 -12.99
N LYS A 28 1.89 -2.64 -12.96
CA LYS A 28 0.43 -2.69 -13.07
C LYS A 28 -0.21 -3.56 -11.99
N LEU A 29 0.43 -3.62 -10.83
CA LEU A 29 -0.12 -4.30 -9.66
C LEU A 29 -1.10 -3.42 -8.92
N VAL A 30 -0.90 -2.10 -8.98
CA VAL A 30 -1.82 -1.11 -8.40
C VAL A 30 -2.16 -0.07 -9.45
N ALA A 31 -3.36 0.50 -9.35
CA ALA A 31 -3.79 1.56 -10.26
C ALA A 31 -3.12 2.89 -9.91
N CYS A 32 -2.98 3.15 -8.63
CA CYS A 32 -2.32 4.37 -8.15
C CYS A 32 -1.79 4.17 -6.74
N ALA A 33 -0.85 5.04 -6.35
CA ALA A 33 -0.30 5.08 -5.01
C ALA A 33 -0.14 6.53 -4.59
N ASN A 34 -0.55 6.82 -3.36
CA ASN A 34 -0.41 8.14 -2.74
C ASN A 34 0.57 8.00 -1.58
N ILE A 35 1.52 8.92 -1.48
CA ILE A 35 2.54 8.89 -0.44
C ILE A 35 2.28 10.03 0.53
N ILE A 36 2.14 9.70 1.82
CA ILE A 36 1.88 10.65 2.88
C ILE A 36 3.08 10.65 3.82
N ASN A 37 3.69 11.83 3.99
CA ASN A 37 4.88 12.01 4.82
C ASN A 37 4.50 12.33 6.27
N ASN A 38 5.48 12.23 7.17
CA ASN A 38 5.38 12.66 8.56
C ASN A 38 4.26 11.98 9.35
N VAL A 39 4.17 10.67 9.22
CA VAL A 39 3.24 9.88 10.03
C VAL A 39 3.92 9.53 11.35
N ASP A 40 3.30 9.92 12.47
CA ASP A 40 3.76 9.52 13.80
C ASP A 40 3.10 8.18 14.12
N SER A 41 3.91 7.13 14.17
CA SER A 41 3.41 5.79 14.48
C SER A 41 3.79 5.40 15.89
N ILE A 42 2.83 4.83 16.61
CA ILE A 42 3.02 4.32 17.96
C ILE A 42 2.50 2.88 17.96
N PHE A 43 3.35 1.93 18.29
CA PHE A 43 3.00 0.52 18.17
C PHE A 43 3.73 -0.33 19.20
N SER A 44 3.24 -1.54 19.39
CA SER A 44 3.90 -2.52 20.25
C SER A 44 4.83 -3.38 19.41
N TRP A 45 6.09 -3.46 19.81
CA TRP A 45 7.08 -4.30 19.13
C TRP A 45 7.93 -5.00 20.18
N LYS A 46 7.95 -6.32 20.14
CA LYS A 46 8.72 -7.16 21.08
C LYS A 46 8.45 -6.77 22.54
N GLY A 47 7.17 -6.59 22.87
CA GLY A 47 6.72 -6.26 24.22
C GLY A 47 6.92 -4.82 24.66
N LYS A 48 7.36 -3.94 23.77
CA LYS A 48 7.61 -2.54 24.10
C LYS A 48 6.78 -1.60 23.26
N VAL A 49 6.34 -0.50 23.86
CA VAL A 49 5.72 0.61 23.11
C VAL A 49 6.82 1.35 22.37
N THR A 50 6.71 1.40 21.06
CA THR A 50 7.72 1.96 20.16
C THR A 50 7.11 3.10 19.37
N LYS A 51 7.89 4.16 19.16
CA LYS A 51 7.49 5.32 18.37
C LYS A 51 8.41 5.45 17.17
N ALA A 52 7.85 5.78 16.02
CA ALA A 52 8.63 5.97 14.81
C ALA A 52 7.96 7.00 13.91
N LYS A 53 8.78 7.73 13.16
CA LYS A 53 8.30 8.53 12.04
C LYS A 53 8.23 7.62 10.84
N GLU A 54 7.08 7.60 10.18
CA GLU A 54 6.89 6.73 9.03
C GLU A 54 6.31 7.47 7.84
N ILE A 55 6.44 6.85 6.69
CA ILE A 55 5.83 7.28 5.44
C ILE A 55 4.71 6.29 5.14
N LEU A 56 3.55 6.80 4.79
CA LEU A 56 2.41 5.96 4.45
C LEU A 56 2.21 5.91 2.94
N ILE A 57 2.04 4.71 2.40
CA ILE A 57 1.61 4.52 1.02
C ILE A 57 0.20 3.97 1.06
N VAL A 58 -0.72 4.67 0.42
CA VAL A 58 -2.09 4.20 0.22
C VAL A 58 -2.41 4.21 -1.27
N GLY A 59 -3.36 3.42 -1.69
CA GLY A 59 -3.74 3.40 -3.09
C GLY A 59 -4.84 2.41 -3.39
N LYS A 60 -5.03 2.14 -4.67
CA LYS A 60 -6.15 1.34 -5.14
C LYS A 60 -5.66 0.25 -6.07
N THR A 61 -6.24 -0.92 -5.92
CA THR A 61 -5.92 -2.09 -6.72
C THR A 61 -7.14 -3.00 -6.85
N MET A 62 -6.91 -4.20 -7.37
CA MET A 62 -7.93 -5.24 -7.51
C MET A 62 -7.54 -6.47 -6.72
N ASN A 63 -8.54 -7.20 -6.27
CA ASN A 63 -8.35 -8.42 -5.48
C ASN A 63 -7.36 -9.41 -6.12
N LYS A 64 -7.37 -9.53 -7.44
CA LYS A 64 -6.48 -10.47 -8.15
C LYS A 64 -4.99 -10.20 -7.91
N ASN A 65 -4.63 -8.98 -7.51
CA ASN A 65 -3.22 -8.59 -7.33
C ASN A 65 -2.76 -8.61 -5.87
N VAL A 66 -3.66 -8.86 -4.92
CA VAL A 66 -3.35 -8.79 -3.48
C VAL A 66 -2.11 -9.62 -3.12
N GLN A 67 -2.09 -10.89 -3.50
CA GLN A 67 -0.97 -11.77 -3.13
C GLN A 67 0.34 -11.36 -3.80
N LYS A 68 0.29 -10.91 -5.03
CA LYS A 68 1.47 -10.42 -5.75
C LYS A 68 2.03 -9.15 -5.09
N ILE A 69 1.14 -8.26 -4.64
CA ILE A 69 1.55 -7.03 -3.94
C ILE A 69 2.23 -7.38 -2.62
N ILE A 70 1.62 -8.25 -1.82
CA ILE A 70 2.20 -8.69 -0.53
C ILE A 70 3.60 -9.25 -0.76
N LYS A 71 3.75 -10.15 -1.72
CA LYS A 71 5.03 -10.77 -2.03
C LYS A 71 6.08 -9.74 -2.47
N SER A 72 5.69 -8.81 -3.33
CA SER A 72 6.59 -7.77 -3.84
C SER A 72 7.04 -6.83 -2.73
N VAL A 73 6.11 -6.39 -1.87
CA VAL A 73 6.43 -5.49 -0.76
C VAL A 73 7.36 -6.18 0.23
N LYS A 74 7.09 -7.42 0.60
CA LYS A 74 7.96 -8.18 1.51
C LYS A 74 9.38 -8.29 0.97
N LYS A 75 9.54 -8.42 -0.34
CA LYS A 75 10.84 -8.52 -0.98
C LYS A 75 11.59 -7.18 -1.01
N LEU A 76 10.87 -6.07 -1.18
CA LEU A 76 11.45 -4.73 -1.32
C LEU A 76 11.59 -3.97 -0.01
N HIS A 77 10.84 -4.35 1.01
CA HIS A 77 10.75 -3.65 2.28
C HIS A 77 11.89 -4.05 3.21
N ILE A 78 12.42 -3.09 3.97
CA ILE A 78 13.53 -3.35 4.91
C ILE A 78 13.06 -3.86 6.28
N TYR A 79 11.78 -3.70 6.62
CA TYR A 79 11.25 -4.21 7.88
C TYR A 79 11.20 -5.74 7.89
N GLU A 80 11.48 -6.33 9.04
CA GLU A 80 11.30 -7.77 9.26
C GLU A 80 9.86 -8.19 9.04
N VAL A 81 8.93 -7.38 9.56
CA VAL A 81 7.48 -7.61 9.40
C VAL A 81 6.84 -6.33 8.85
N PRO A 82 6.78 -6.18 7.52
CA PRO A 82 6.16 -5.00 6.93
C PRO A 82 4.64 -5.02 7.09
N CYS A 83 4.07 -3.83 7.25
CA CYS A 83 2.61 -3.66 7.26
C CYS A 83 2.12 -3.54 5.81
N VAL A 84 1.34 -4.50 5.36
CA VAL A 84 0.69 -4.49 4.05
C VAL A 84 -0.72 -5.02 4.25
N ILE A 85 -1.70 -4.14 4.26
CA ILE A 85 -3.09 -4.55 4.49
C ILE A 85 -4.01 -4.00 3.42
N PHE A 86 -5.16 -4.64 3.26
CA PHE A 86 -6.11 -4.33 2.21
C PHE A 86 -7.51 -4.21 2.78
N PHE A 87 -8.28 -3.30 2.22
CA PHE A 87 -9.68 -3.08 2.59
C PHE A 87 -10.55 -3.14 1.36
N ASP A 88 -11.72 -3.74 1.49
CA ASP A 88 -12.73 -3.70 0.44
C ASP A 88 -13.39 -2.32 0.40
N PHE A 89 -13.69 -1.84 -0.80
CA PHE A 89 -14.60 -0.73 -0.94
C PHE A 89 -15.41 -0.89 -2.24
N LYS A 90 -16.64 -0.39 -2.22
CA LYS A 90 -17.58 -0.55 -3.34
C LYS A 90 -18.09 0.77 -3.87
N ASN A 91 -18.07 1.80 -3.06
CA ASN A 91 -18.69 3.09 -3.37
C ASN A 91 -17.65 4.11 -3.81
N GLY A 92 -17.95 4.78 -4.87
CA GLY A 92 -17.14 5.82 -5.46
C GLY A 92 -17.76 6.23 -6.78
N ASN A 93 -17.24 7.27 -7.40
CA ASN A 93 -17.73 7.67 -8.72
C ASN A 93 -17.39 6.59 -9.75
N THR A 94 -18.37 6.23 -10.55
CA THR A 94 -18.31 5.09 -11.47
C THR A 94 -17.13 5.15 -12.43
N ASP A 95 -16.85 6.29 -13.01
CA ASP A 95 -15.75 6.44 -13.96
C ASP A 95 -14.38 6.21 -13.31
N PHE A 96 -14.20 6.64 -12.05
CA PHE A 96 -12.95 6.36 -11.34
C PHE A 96 -12.81 4.87 -11.02
N LEU A 97 -13.87 4.23 -10.57
CA LEU A 97 -13.86 2.79 -10.28
C LEU A 97 -13.54 2.00 -11.56
N LYS A 98 -14.10 2.38 -12.70
CA LYS A 98 -13.78 1.78 -14.00
C LYS A 98 -12.31 2.01 -14.37
N TRP A 99 -11.77 3.18 -14.08
CA TRP A 99 -10.38 3.48 -14.34
C TRP A 99 -9.45 2.56 -13.53
N ILE A 100 -9.76 2.31 -12.27
CA ILE A 100 -8.99 1.36 -11.44
C ILE A 100 -8.94 -0.01 -12.13
N ILE A 101 -10.10 -0.51 -12.53
CA ILE A 101 -10.20 -1.83 -13.17
C ILE A 101 -9.38 -1.90 -14.45
N LYS A 102 -9.42 -0.85 -15.27
CA LYS A 102 -8.68 -0.79 -16.53
C LYS A 102 -7.16 -0.68 -16.34
N SER A 103 -6.73 -0.11 -15.21
CA SER A 103 -5.32 0.18 -14.96
C SER A 103 -4.51 -1.02 -14.51
N VAL A 104 -5.17 -2.06 -14.09
CA VAL A 104 -4.50 -3.25 -13.54
C VAL A 104 -5.02 -4.56 -14.14
#